data_c8b4541d80bb12ad2960314407c6da1f
#
_entry.id   c8b4541d80bb12ad2960314407c6da1f
#
_cell.length_a   1.000
_cell.length_b   1.000
_cell.length_c   1.000
_cell.angle_alpha   90.00
_cell.angle_beta   90.00
_cell.angle_gamma   90.00
#
_symmetry.space_group_name_H-M   'P 1'
#
loop_
_entity.id
_entity.type
_entity.pdbx_description
1 polymer ?
#
loop_
_entity_poly.entity_id
_entity_poly.type
_entity_poly.pdbx_seq_one_letter_code
_entity_poly.pdbx_strand_id
1 'polypeptide(L)'
;EEDTEAAEAEETAEAAEIMERAAGRSAGGSVEKEETVYVNADARGTVKNITVSSWLKNGDGAEELTDVTRLTDVVNVKGDETFTQDGDTYVWAADGRDIYYQGETAEALPVDVKVTYYLDEKEVNPEELAGKSGKVKIRFDYENHSTQKTEIGGKETELYVPFVAASTLILDSDRFVNVEVENGRILSDGKNTVVAGVAMPGL
;
A
#
# COMPACT_ATOMS: atom_id res chain seq x y z
N GLU A 1 -7.99 -12.68 29.29
CA GLU A 1 -8.04 -11.33 28.62
C GLU A 1 -6.63 -10.86 28.22
N GLU A 2 -5.62 -10.96 29.11
CA GLU A 2 -4.22 -10.58 28.80
C GLU A 2 -3.56 -11.48 27.72
N ASP A 3 -3.88 -12.79 27.70
CA ASP A 3 -3.33 -13.73 26.71
C ASP A 3 -3.90 -13.54 25.30
N THR A 4 -5.10 -12.96 25.19
CA THR A 4 -5.75 -12.70 23.89
C THR A 4 -5.17 -11.41 23.24
N GLU A 5 -4.90 -10.40 24.05
CA GLU A 5 -4.34 -9.11 23.60
C GLU A 5 -2.87 -9.27 23.12
N ALA A 6 -2.11 -10.15 23.79
CA ALA A 6 -0.74 -10.49 23.38
C ALA A 6 -0.72 -11.27 22.04
N ALA A 7 -1.64 -12.21 21.84
CA ALA A 7 -1.75 -12.96 20.60
C ALA A 7 -2.19 -12.08 19.40
N GLU A 8 -3.07 -11.11 19.62
CA GLU A 8 -3.50 -10.15 18.60
C GLU A 8 -2.40 -9.17 18.22
N ALA A 9 -1.56 -8.76 19.18
CA ALA A 9 -0.40 -7.92 18.92
C ALA A 9 0.70 -8.67 18.14
N GLU A 10 0.89 -9.96 18.41
CA GLU A 10 1.84 -10.82 17.71
C GLU A 10 1.39 -11.07 16.25
N GLU A 11 0.10 -11.35 16.02
CA GLU A 11 -0.47 -11.58 14.68
C GLU A 11 -0.45 -10.32 13.82
N THR A 12 -0.65 -9.12 14.41
CA THR A 12 -0.51 -7.84 13.70
C THR A 12 0.94 -7.48 13.39
N ALA A 13 1.89 -7.84 14.27
CA ALA A 13 3.32 -7.67 14.05
C ALA A 13 3.84 -8.62 12.96
N GLU A 14 3.36 -9.87 12.95
CA GLU A 14 3.70 -10.86 11.93
C GLU A 14 3.15 -10.48 10.54
N ALA A 15 1.93 -9.93 10.48
CA ALA A 15 1.36 -9.38 9.25
C ALA A 15 2.15 -8.18 8.74
N ALA A 16 2.62 -7.29 9.63
CA ALA A 16 3.46 -6.16 9.28
C ALA A 16 4.84 -6.61 8.78
N GLU A 17 5.44 -7.63 9.39
CA GLU A 17 6.72 -8.21 8.97
C GLU A 17 6.60 -8.94 7.61
N ILE A 18 5.47 -9.58 7.33
CA ILE A 18 5.17 -10.20 6.03
C ILE A 18 4.98 -9.11 4.96
N MET A 19 4.33 -8.00 5.30
CA MET A 19 4.17 -6.84 4.40
C MET A 19 5.52 -6.18 4.11
N GLU A 20 6.39 -6.05 5.10
CA GLU A 20 7.75 -5.51 4.96
C GLU A 20 8.65 -6.43 4.11
N ARG A 21 8.48 -7.75 4.23
CA ARG A 21 9.17 -8.74 3.39
C ARG A 21 8.62 -8.81 1.95
N ALA A 22 7.34 -8.55 1.74
CA ALA A 22 6.72 -8.49 0.41
C ALA A 22 7.07 -7.21 -0.35
N ALA A 23 7.41 -6.12 0.34
CA ALA A 23 7.93 -4.89 -0.23
C ALA A 23 9.37 -5.06 -0.73
N GLY A 24 9.54 -5.89 -1.75
CA GLY A 24 10.60 -5.86 -2.74
C GLY A 24 12.06 -6.01 -2.31
N ARG A 25 12.58 -7.22 -2.38
CA ARG A 25 14.00 -7.42 -2.72
C ARG A 25 14.17 -7.27 -4.23
N SER A 26 14.57 -6.11 -4.70
CA SER A 26 15.08 -5.94 -6.06
C SER A 26 16.49 -6.55 -6.13
N ALA A 27 16.64 -7.63 -6.87
CA ALA A 27 17.93 -8.25 -7.14
C ALA A 27 18.64 -7.48 -8.26
N GLY A 28 19.61 -6.64 -7.89
CA GLY A 28 20.47 -5.99 -8.88
C GLY A 28 21.45 -5.02 -8.23
N GLY A 29 22.65 -5.49 -7.84
CA GLY A 29 23.85 -4.68 -7.59
C GLY A 29 23.82 -3.69 -6.43
N SER A 30 24.45 -4.05 -5.33
CA SER A 30 25.06 -3.27 -4.24
C SER A 30 24.28 -2.22 -3.44
N VAL A 31 23.14 -1.69 -3.89
CA VAL A 31 22.32 -0.78 -3.08
C VAL A 31 21.03 -1.48 -2.71
N GLU A 32 20.78 -1.70 -1.43
CA GLU A 32 19.49 -2.18 -0.95
C GLU A 32 18.49 -1.02 -1.03
N LYS A 33 17.36 -1.24 -1.74
CA LYS A 33 16.32 -0.23 -1.95
C LYS A 33 15.00 -0.73 -1.40
N GLU A 34 14.35 0.11 -0.61
CA GLU A 34 12.96 -0.09 -0.20
C GLU A 34 12.08 1.01 -0.79
N GLU A 35 10.90 0.64 -1.26
CA GLU A 35 9.95 1.58 -1.83
C GLU A 35 8.58 1.44 -1.16
N THR A 36 7.99 2.59 -0.85
CA THR A 36 6.61 2.68 -0.40
C THR A 36 5.83 3.54 -1.38
N VAL A 37 4.76 2.99 -1.91
CA VAL A 37 3.89 3.67 -2.88
C VAL A 37 2.66 4.22 -2.15
N TYR A 38 2.49 5.53 -2.17
CA TYR A 38 1.32 6.23 -1.63
C TYR A 38 0.39 6.60 -2.77
N VAL A 39 -0.83 6.09 -2.72
CA VAL A 39 -1.86 6.36 -3.71
C VAL A 39 -2.96 7.21 -3.10
N ASN A 40 -3.16 8.41 -3.64
CA ASN A 40 -4.35 9.19 -3.36
C ASN A 40 -5.44 8.83 -4.36
N ALA A 41 -6.59 8.44 -3.85
CA ALA A 41 -7.76 8.11 -4.66
C ALA A 41 -9.00 8.87 -4.17
N ASP A 42 -10.01 8.94 -5.01
CA ASP A 42 -11.32 9.44 -4.60
C ASP A 42 -12.09 8.35 -3.82
N ALA A 43 -13.30 8.69 -3.38
CA ALA A 43 -14.13 7.79 -2.60
C ALA A 43 -14.54 6.49 -3.36
N ARG A 44 -14.36 6.43 -4.67
CA ARG A 44 -14.66 5.24 -5.50
C ARG A 44 -13.43 4.40 -5.80
N GLY A 45 -12.24 4.85 -5.37
CA GLY A 45 -10.96 4.20 -5.66
C GLY A 45 -10.27 4.74 -6.91
N THR A 46 -10.83 5.77 -7.58
CA THR A 46 -10.17 6.37 -8.76
C THR A 46 -8.92 7.11 -8.33
N VAL A 47 -7.77 6.68 -8.85
CA VAL A 47 -6.46 7.25 -8.54
C VAL A 47 -6.39 8.71 -8.99
N LYS A 48 -5.88 9.59 -8.10
CA LYS A 48 -5.64 11.02 -8.37
C LYS A 48 -4.17 11.32 -8.55
N ASN A 49 -3.34 10.80 -7.66
CA ASN A 49 -1.88 10.89 -7.78
C ASN A 49 -1.21 9.72 -7.06
N ILE A 50 -0.02 9.39 -7.50
CA ILE A 50 0.82 8.35 -6.93
C ILE A 50 2.16 8.98 -6.57
N THR A 51 2.55 8.89 -5.31
CA THR A 51 3.85 9.30 -4.80
C THR A 51 4.61 8.07 -4.35
N VAL A 52 5.85 7.91 -4.81
CA VAL A 52 6.74 6.84 -4.38
C VAL A 52 7.79 7.42 -3.46
N SER A 53 7.94 6.81 -2.29
CA SER A 53 9.00 7.11 -1.33
C SER A 53 10.02 5.99 -1.37
N SER A 54 11.25 6.33 -1.68
CA SER A 54 12.35 5.38 -1.83
C SER A 54 13.41 5.62 -0.74
N TRP A 55 13.85 4.53 -0.15
CA TRP A 55 14.97 4.51 0.78
C TRP A 55 16.12 3.70 0.18
N LEU A 56 17.23 4.38 -0.13
CA LEU A 56 18.47 3.74 -0.55
C LEU A 56 19.34 3.54 0.69
N LYS A 57 19.55 2.30 1.07
CA LYS A 57 20.37 1.93 2.24
C LYS A 57 21.84 1.91 1.87
N ASN A 58 22.65 2.67 2.59
CA ASN A 58 24.08 2.80 2.39
C ASN A 58 24.87 2.00 3.42
N GLY A 59 24.63 0.69 3.48
CA GLY A 59 25.28 -0.20 4.45
C GLY A 59 26.81 -0.25 4.35
N ASP A 60 27.36 0.05 3.18
CA ASP A 60 28.80 0.04 2.92
C ASP A 60 29.46 1.42 3.12
N GLY A 61 28.69 2.46 3.42
CA GLY A 61 29.19 3.81 3.64
C GLY A 61 29.78 4.46 2.38
N ALA A 62 29.21 4.18 1.20
CA ALA A 62 29.67 4.72 -0.07
C ALA A 62 29.49 6.25 -0.13
N GLU A 63 30.42 6.93 -0.80
CA GLU A 63 30.32 8.39 -1.04
C GLU A 63 29.18 8.71 -2.03
N GLU A 64 28.95 7.83 -3.00
CA GLU A 64 27.91 7.97 -4.01
C GLU A 64 27.01 6.74 -4.04
N LEU A 65 25.70 6.96 -4.22
CA LEU A 65 24.70 5.90 -4.49
C LEU A 65 24.05 6.13 -5.83
N THR A 66 24.03 5.08 -6.67
CA THR A 66 23.38 5.13 -7.97
C THR A 66 22.05 4.39 -7.91
N ASP A 67 21.01 5.02 -8.41
CA ASP A 67 19.67 4.43 -8.55
C ASP A 67 19.10 4.68 -9.94
N VAL A 68 18.23 3.80 -10.40
CA VAL A 68 17.50 3.94 -11.67
C VAL A 68 16.02 4.04 -11.37
N THR A 69 15.44 5.18 -11.70
CA THR A 69 14.02 5.43 -11.47
C THR A 69 13.41 6.30 -12.57
N ARG A 70 12.15 6.06 -12.91
CA ARG A 70 11.35 6.87 -13.85
C ARG A 70 10.40 7.83 -13.15
N LEU A 71 10.63 8.07 -11.87
CA LEU A 71 9.86 9.05 -11.12
C LEU A 71 10.14 10.46 -11.63
N THR A 72 9.12 11.29 -11.61
CA THR A 72 9.21 12.73 -11.84
C THR A 72 9.22 13.50 -10.52
N ASP A 73 9.63 14.77 -10.56
CA ASP A 73 9.64 15.67 -9.40
C ASP A 73 10.37 15.08 -8.18
N VAL A 74 11.51 14.42 -8.45
CA VAL A 74 12.31 13.74 -7.43
C VAL A 74 12.92 14.77 -6.46
N VAL A 75 12.66 14.58 -5.17
CA VAL A 75 13.18 15.41 -4.08
C VAL A 75 13.72 14.56 -2.93
N ASN A 76 14.83 14.99 -2.32
CA ASN A 76 15.29 14.44 -1.05
C ASN A 76 14.34 14.87 0.07
N VAL A 77 13.82 13.94 0.85
CA VAL A 77 12.83 14.23 1.92
C VAL A 77 13.39 14.11 3.33
N LYS A 78 14.65 13.67 3.46
CA LYS A 78 15.29 13.50 4.77
C LYS A 78 16.79 13.76 4.68
N GLY A 79 17.15 14.98 4.46
CA GLY A 79 18.55 15.42 4.33
C GLY A 79 18.66 16.50 3.27
N ASP A 80 19.89 16.85 2.96
CA ASP A 80 20.29 17.89 2.00
C ASP A 80 21.26 17.34 0.92
N GLU A 81 21.40 16.01 0.86
CA GLU A 81 22.17 15.33 -0.17
C GLU A 81 21.57 15.64 -1.55
N THR A 82 22.45 15.99 -2.47
CA THR A 82 22.09 16.32 -3.84
C THR A 82 22.32 15.16 -4.80
N PHE A 83 21.77 15.24 -5.99
CA PHE A 83 22.01 14.25 -7.03
C PHE A 83 22.33 14.90 -8.37
N THR A 84 22.97 14.13 -9.25
CA THR A 84 23.03 14.38 -10.68
C THR A 84 22.14 13.37 -11.40
N GLN A 85 21.53 13.77 -12.51
CA GLN A 85 20.62 12.94 -13.29
C GLN A 85 21.09 12.83 -14.74
N ASP A 86 21.07 11.59 -15.26
CA ASP A 86 21.24 11.30 -16.68
C ASP A 86 20.18 10.29 -17.11
N GLY A 87 19.15 10.76 -17.82
CA GLY A 87 17.96 9.97 -18.14
C GLY A 87 17.26 9.49 -16.88
N ASP A 88 17.10 8.16 -16.74
CA ASP A 88 16.49 7.50 -15.60
C ASP A 88 17.49 7.20 -14.46
N THR A 89 18.77 7.53 -14.65
CA THR A 89 19.83 7.26 -13.67
C THR A 89 20.07 8.48 -12.79
N TYR A 90 20.02 8.27 -11.47
CA TYR A 90 20.28 9.26 -10.43
C TYR A 90 21.53 8.85 -9.65
N VAL A 91 22.50 9.74 -9.54
CA VAL A 91 23.70 9.56 -8.72
C VAL A 91 23.66 10.55 -7.56
N TRP A 92 23.45 10.03 -6.38
CA TRP A 92 23.32 10.78 -5.13
C TRP A 92 24.69 10.95 -4.46
N ALA A 93 25.02 12.17 -4.04
CA ALA A 93 26.17 12.45 -3.19
C ALA A 93 25.83 12.06 -1.75
N ALA A 94 25.94 10.78 -1.42
CA ALA A 94 25.44 10.20 -0.18
C ALA A 94 26.35 10.43 1.02
N ASP A 95 27.67 10.63 0.80
CA ASP A 95 28.68 10.86 1.85
C ASP A 95 28.58 9.83 3.00
N GLY A 96 28.34 8.58 2.66
CA GLY A 96 28.21 7.48 3.63
C GLY A 96 26.84 7.38 4.32
N ARG A 97 25.85 8.19 3.92
CA ARG A 97 24.49 8.19 4.50
C ARG A 97 23.49 7.48 3.61
N ASP A 98 22.40 7.04 4.23
CA ASP A 98 21.21 6.59 3.50
C ASP A 98 20.54 7.76 2.80
N ILE A 99 19.94 7.50 1.64
CA ILE A 99 19.18 8.50 0.89
C ILE A 99 17.69 8.18 0.98
N TYR A 100 16.89 9.20 1.31
CA TYR A 100 15.44 9.13 1.34
C TYR A 100 14.89 10.16 0.36
N TYR A 101 14.31 9.68 -0.73
CA TYR A 101 13.75 10.58 -1.72
C TYR A 101 12.29 10.21 -2.05
N GLN A 102 11.58 11.15 -2.61
CA GLN A 102 10.23 10.95 -3.14
C GLN A 102 10.15 11.49 -4.55
N GLY A 103 9.23 10.90 -5.33
CA GLY A 103 8.87 11.37 -6.64
C GLY A 103 7.45 10.94 -6.99
N GLU A 104 6.96 11.43 -8.12
CA GLU A 104 5.63 11.11 -8.63
C GLU A 104 5.71 10.15 -9.81
N THR A 105 4.65 9.37 -10.02
CA THR A 105 4.51 8.50 -11.19
C THR A 105 3.06 8.47 -11.67
N ALA A 106 2.90 8.22 -12.97
CA ALA A 106 1.61 7.93 -13.60
C ALA A 106 1.54 6.47 -14.08
N GLU A 107 2.46 5.61 -13.66
CA GLU A 107 2.43 4.19 -14.02
C GLU A 107 1.22 3.50 -13.42
N ALA A 108 0.71 2.48 -14.13
CA ALA A 108 -0.42 1.68 -13.65
C ALA A 108 -0.05 0.92 -12.37
N LEU A 109 -0.98 0.88 -11.43
CA LEU A 109 -0.82 0.10 -10.22
C LEU A 109 -0.94 -1.39 -10.50
N PRO A 110 -0.23 -2.24 -9.76
CA PRO A 110 -0.34 -3.70 -9.90
C PRO A 110 -1.69 -4.24 -9.41
N VAL A 111 -2.36 -3.50 -8.55
CA VAL A 111 -3.69 -3.84 -8.00
C VAL A 111 -4.58 -2.63 -8.06
N ASP A 112 -5.74 -2.78 -8.70
CA ASP A 112 -6.79 -1.78 -8.68
C ASP A 112 -7.73 -1.99 -7.50
N VAL A 113 -8.24 -0.88 -6.95
CA VAL A 113 -9.22 -0.88 -5.87
C VAL A 113 -10.45 -0.14 -6.32
N LYS A 114 -11.59 -0.81 -6.32
CA LYS A 114 -12.90 -0.19 -6.59
C LYS A 114 -13.73 -0.19 -5.32
N VAL A 115 -14.30 0.96 -4.98
CA VAL A 115 -15.19 1.11 -3.82
C VAL A 115 -16.62 1.39 -4.30
N THR A 116 -17.56 0.56 -3.87
CA THR A 116 -18.97 0.67 -4.22
C THR A 116 -19.81 0.88 -2.97
N TYR A 117 -20.77 1.81 -3.05
CA TYR A 117 -21.61 2.21 -1.93
C TYR A 117 -23.07 1.83 -2.18
N TYR A 118 -23.74 1.37 -1.13
CA TYR A 118 -25.15 1.04 -1.16
C TYR A 118 -25.87 1.71 0.01
N LEU A 119 -27.07 2.20 -0.21
CA LEU A 119 -28.01 2.66 0.81
C LEU A 119 -29.30 1.82 0.67
N ASP A 120 -29.66 1.09 1.72
CA ASP A 120 -30.81 0.19 1.74
C ASP A 120 -30.83 -0.74 0.51
N GLU A 121 -29.66 -1.37 0.25
CA GLU A 121 -29.39 -2.31 -0.84
C GLU A 121 -29.38 -1.72 -2.26
N LYS A 122 -29.64 -0.43 -2.42
CA LYS A 122 -29.55 0.27 -3.69
C LYS A 122 -28.18 0.90 -3.84
N GLU A 123 -27.51 0.64 -4.96
CA GLU A 123 -26.25 1.30 -5.30
C GLU A 123 -26.45 2.82 -5.45
N VAL A 124 -25.57 3.59 -4.82
CA VAL A 124 -25.61 5.05 -4.79
C VAL A 124 -24.21 5.63 -4.95
N ASN A 125 -24.12 6.90 -5.34
CA ASN A 125 -22.88 7.62 -5.30
C ASN A 125 -22.53 7.99 -3.84
N PRO A 126 -21.23 8.04 -3.45
CA PRO A 126 -20.85 8.37 -2.09
C PRO A 126 -21.34 9.74 -1.63
N GLU A 127 -21.48 10.72 -2.54
CA GLU A 127 -21.99 12.05 -2.27
C GLU A 127 -23.47 12.05 -1.87
N GLU A 128 -24.24 11.04 -2.35
CA GLU A 128 -25.66 10.89 -2.04
C GLU A 128 -25.92 10.38 -0.61
N LEU A 129 -24.89 9.85 0.07
CA LEU A 129 -24.98 9.38 1.45
C LEU A 129 -25.01 10.53 2.47
N ALA A 130 -24.54 11.71 2.10
CA ALA A 130 -24.49 12.86 2.99
C ALA A 130 -25.89 13.23 3.51
N GLY A 131 -26.04 13.23 4.85
CA GLY A 131 -27.31 13.55 5.52
C GLY A 131 -28.40 12.49 5.38
N LYS A 132 -28.11 11.30 4.87
CA LYS A 132 -29.04 10.17 4.82
C LYS A 132 -28.91 9.28 6.04
N SER A 133 -29.99 8.57 6.34
CA SER A 133 -30.03 7.51 7.34
C SER A 133 -30.54 6.26 6.67
N GLY A 134 -29.99 5.09 7.03
CA GLY A 134 -30.35 3.80 6.45
C GLY A 134 -29.23 2.80 6.63
N LYS A 135 -29.38 1.61 6.07
CA LYS A 135 -28.32 0.59 6.03
C LYS A 135 -27.32 0.93 4.93
N VAL A 136 -26.12 1.38 5.35
CA VAL A 136 -25.02 1.65 4.42
C VAL A 136 -24.17 0.39 4.28
N LYS A 137 -23.88 -0.03 3.04
CA LYS A 137 -22.89 -1.07 2.74
C LYS A 137 -21.79 -0.45 1.87
N ILE A 138 -20.55 -0.68 2.28
CA ILE A 138 -19.35 -0.28 1.52
C ILE A 138 -18.65 -1.57 1.08
N ARG A 139 -18.42 -1.71 -0.22
CA ARG A 139 -17.77 -2.87 -0.81
C ARG A 139 -16.46 -2.45 -1.44
N PHE A 140 -15.39 -3.17 -1.11
CA PHE A 140 -14.08 -3.03 -1.71
C PHE A 140 -13.85 -4.22 -2.64
N ASP A 141 -13.59 -3.95 -3.91
CA ASP A 141 -13.18 -4.93 -4.91
C ASP A 141 -11.72 -4.66 -5.28
N TYR A 142 -10.89 -5.69 -5.23
CA TYR A 142 -9.48 -5.63 -5.60
C TYR A 142 -9.25 -6.47 -6.84
N GLU A 143 -8.61 -5.89 -7.86
CA GLU A 143 -8.25 -6.57 -9.10
C GLU A 143 -6.73 -6.57 -9.28
N ASN A 144 -6.13 -7.75 -9.29
CA ASN A 144 -4.69 -7.92 -9.46
C ASN A 144 -4.36 -8.08 -10.95
N HIS A 145 -3.54 -7.19 -11.48
CA HIS A 145 -3.08 -7.19 -12.87
C HIS A 145 -1.63 -7.67 -13.02
N SER A 146 -0.94 -7.93 -11.90
CA SER A 146 0.47 -8.31 -11.92
C SER A 146 0.62 -9.80 -12.12
N THR A 147 1.24 -10.19 -13.22
CA THR A 147 1.58 -11.57 -13.53
C THR A 147 3.07 -11.74 -13.78
N GLN A 148 3.58 -12.93 -13.55
CA GLN A 148 4.94 -13.33 -13.90
C GLN A 148 4.94 -14.69 -14.59
N LYS A 149 5.84 -14.84 -15.56
CA LYS A 149 6.07 -16.11 -16.21
C LYS A 149 7.09 -16.92 -15.43
N THR A 150 6.79 -18.17 -15.18
CA THR A 150 7.69 -19.13 -14.53
C THR A 150 7.60 -20.49 -15.22
N GLU A 151 8.62 -21.31 -15.08
CA GLU A 151 8.63 -22.66 -15.61
C GLU A 151 8.20 -23.66 -14.52
N ILE A 152 7.11 -24.38 -14.76
CA ILE A 152 6.63 -25.43 -13.88
C ILE A 152 6.59 -26.74 -14.66
N GLY A 153 7.42 -27.71 -14.23
CA GLY A 153 7.48 -29.04 -14.88
C GLY A 153 7.89 -29.00 -16.35
N GLY A 154 8.76 -28.06 -16.75
CA GLY A 154 9.23 -27.91 -18.12
C GLY A 154 8.24 -27.16 -19.04
N LYS A 155 7.22 -26.53 -18.48
CA LYS A 155 6.23 -25.74 -19.22
C LYS A 155 6.19 -24.30 -18.67
N GLU A 156 6.32 -23.30 -19.58
CA GLU A 156 6.11 -21.90 -19.24
C GLU A 156 4.65 -21.70 -18.77
N THR A 157 4.48 -21.13 -17.59
CA THR A 157 3.20 -20.90 -16.96
C THR A 157 3.18 -19.46 -16.44
N GLU A 158 2.09 -18.76 -16.67
CA GLU A 158 1.87 -17.42 -16.13
C GLU A 158 1.13 -17.52 -14.80
N LEU A 159 1.69 -16.90 -13.77
CA LEU A 159 1.12 -16.87 -12.42
C LEU A 159 0.93 -15.44 -11.97
N TYR A 160 -0.12 -15.19 -11.20
CA TYR A 160 -0.28 -13.92 -10.53
C TYR A 160 0.79 -13.71 -9.46
N VAL A 161 1.31 -12.49 -9.37
CA VAL A 161 2.13 -12.07 -8.24
C VAL A 161 1.17 -11.91 -7.04
N PRO A 162 1.40 -12.63 -5.93
CA PRO A 162 0.50 -12.54 -4.78
C PRO A 162 0.64 -11.19 -4.08
N PHE A 163 -0.51 -10.59 -3.73
CA PHE A 163 -0.60 -9.39 -2.90
C PHE A 163 -1.47 -9.66 -1.68
N VAL A 164 -1.17 -8.98 -0.60
CA VAL A 164 -2.03 -8.90 0.58
C VAL A 164 -2.56 -7.47 0.65
N ALA A 165 -3.88 -7.31 0.59
CA ALA A 165 -4.55 -6.05 0.77
C ALA A 165 -5.12 -6.00 2.19
N ALA A 166 -4.70 -5.03 2.99
CA ALA A 166 -5.29 -4.72 4.29
C ALA A 166 -6.04 -3.38 4.20
N SER A 167 -7.27 -3.35 4.66
CA SER A 167 -8.10 -2.15 4.67
C SER A 167 -8.53 -1.80 6.08
N THR A 168 -8.60 -0.51 6.38
CA THR A 168 -9.07 -0.01 7.68
C THR A 168 -10.07 1.11 7.46
N LEU A 169 -11.22 1.01 8.15
CA LEU A 169 -12.22 2.07 8.25
C LEU A 169 -12.38 2.47 9.71
N ILE A 170 -12.40 3.77 9.97
CA ILE A 170 -12.68 4.33 11.29
C ILE A 170 -14.04 5.02 11.22
N LEU A 171 -14.99 4.50 11.97
CA LEU A 171 -16.38 4.94 11.99
C LEU A 171 -16.72 5.57 13.35
N ASP A 172 -17.29 6.76 13.35
CA ASP A 172 -17.81 7.41 14.54
C ASP A 172 -19.00 6.61 15.11
N SER A 173 -18.87 6.09 16.33
CA SER A 173 -19.88 5.22 16.96
C SER A 173 -21.20 5.92 17.29
N ASP A 174 -21.21 7.26 17.35
CA ASP A 174 -22.44 8.05 17.52
C ASP A 174 -23.27 8.11 16.20
N ARG A 175 -22.62 7.88 15.07
CA ARG A 175 -23.24 7.93 13.74
C ARG A 175 -23.46 6.57 13.11
N PHE A 176 -22.57 5.63 13.35
CA PHE A 176 -22.59 4.30 12.76
C PHE A 176 -22.79 3.25 13.85
N VAL A 177 -23.96 2.63 13.82
CA VAL A 177 -24.36 1.59 14.78
C VAL A 177 -24.57 0.27 14.05
N ASN A 178 -24.52 -0.85 14.79
CA ASN A 178 -24.70 -2.20 14.24
C ASN A 178 -23.75 -2.48 13.06
N VAL A 179 -22.48 -2.14 13.24
CA VAL A 179 -21.46 -2.36 12.22
C VAL A 179 -21.21 -3.86 12.08
N GLU A 180 -21.16 -4.34 10.85
CA GLU A 180 -20.84 -5.70 10.47
C GLU A 180 -19.72 -5.69 9.43
N VAL A 181 -18.88 -6.70 9.38
CA VAL A 181 -17.82 -6.86 8.37
C VAL A 181 -17.78 -8.31 7.87
N GLU A 182 -17.62 -8.44 6.56
CA GLU A 182 -17.29 -9.71 5.92
C GLU A 182 -15.77 -9.75 5.68
N ASN A 183 -15.10 -10.86 5.99
CA ASN A 183 -13.66 -11.04 5.83
C ASN A 183 -12.82 -10.01 6.60
N GLY A 184 -13.17 -9.77 7.87
CA GLY A 184 -12.48 -8.80 8.69
C GLY A 184 -12.81 -8.91 10.17
N ARG A 185 -12.30 -7.95 10.93
CA ARG A 185 -12.54 -7.81 12.38
C ARG A 185 -13.06 -6.41 12.71
N ILE A 186 -13.76 -6.31 13.82
CA ILE A 186 -14.28 -5.06 14.36
C ILE A 186 -13.70 -4.88 15.75
N LEU A 187 -13.09 -3.71 15.96
CA LEU A 187 -12.59 -3.24 17.25
C LEU A 187 -13.33 -1.96 17.61
N SER A 188 -13.59 -1.73 18.90
CA SER A 188 -14.22 -0.49 19.36
C SER A 188 -13.44 0.09 20.54
N ASP A 189 -13.15 1.38 20.49
CA ASP A 189 -12.59 2.16 21.60
C ASP A 189 -13.67 2.92 22.40
N GLY A 190 -14.94 2.65 22.10
CA GLY A 190 -16.11 3.30 22.71
C GLY A 190 -16.52 4.59 22.02
N LYS A 191 -15.61 5.29 21.34
CA LYS A 191 -15.89 6.50 20.57
C LYS A 191 -15.88 6.20 19.05
N ASN A 192 -15.01 5.31 18.62
CA ASN A 192 -14.91 4.89 17.25
C ASN A 192 -15.09 3.37 17.15
N THR A 193 -15.61 2.94 16.01
CA THR A 193 -15.59 1.56 15.57
C THR A 193 -14.57 1.46 14.45
N VAL A 194 -13.51 0.67 14.67
CA VAL A 194 -12.49 0.38 13.68
C VAL A 194 -12.83 -0.94 13.00
N VAL A 195 -12.95 -0.91 11.70
CA VAL A 195 -13.19 -2.11 10.87
C VAL A 195 -11.91 -2.40 10.10
N ALA A 196 -11.34 -3.57 10.31
CA ALA A 196 -10.16 -4.04 9.58
C ALA A 196 -10.55 -5.20 8.66
N GLY A 197 -10.21 -5.12 7.39
CA GLY A 197 -10.45 -6.15 6.38
C GLY A 197 -9.14 -6.61 5.74
N VAL A 198 -9.10 -7.87 5.30
CA VAL A 198 -7.96 -8.44 4.57
C VAL A 198 -8.48 -9.13 3.31
N ALA A 199 -7.78 -8.92 2.19
CA ALA A 199 -8.00 -9.60 0.93
C ALA A 199 -6.67 -10.06 0.32
N MET A 200 -6.72 -11.12 -0.48
CA MET A 200 -5.55 -11.69 -1.16
C MET A 200 -5.85 -11.78 -2.67
N PRO A 201 -5.77 -10.66 -3.40
CA PRO A 201 -6.06 -10.66 -4.83
C PRO A 201 -5.00 -11.47 -5.60
N GLY A 202 -5.47 -12.41 -6.42
CA GLY A 202 -4.63 -13.30 -7.22
C GLY A 202 -4.31 -14.65 -6.58
N LEU A 203 -4.93 -14.98 -5.44
CA LEU A 203 -4.89 -16.31 -4.81
C LEU A 203 -6.24 -16.99 -4.93
#